data_2d1a7a7e5811cb1b7f1419d0c5403756
#
_entry.id   2d1a7a7e5811cb1b7f1419d0c5403756
#
_cell.length_a   1.000
_cell.length_b   1.000
_cell.length_c   1.000
_cell.angle_alpha   90.00
_cell.angle_beta   90.00
_cell.angle_gamma   90.00
#
_symmetry.space_group_name_H-M   'P 1'
#
loop_
_entity.id
_entity.type
_entity.pdbx_description
1 polymer ?
#
loop_
_entity_poly.entity_id
_entity_poly.type
_entity_poly.pdbx_seq_one_letter_code
_entity_poly.pdbx_strand_id
1 'polypeptide(L)'
;MKWVKHGKESAGAEETARWMAAAVTAFAMTVMAVTLPGCGGPPTGVTPPEPPLKPPADTSMAPVGGAYHVHPGEDIQQALEAAATTGPKRVIVHAGTYAPRQPAQAMVWFNKHHDGITLEAEGEVILTAANPALADQSKRGYPAIVNHVVYFGDGISGKTTLRGFTITGANGFVTQDEKPVDIQPPIEAPKLEKGKFFYTDGGGIKIFGRSYPVIESVTVTDNFVSPCGAGISVEHRGYSDGSRLQSVQLRHCIFRNNRCPVSGSAVDLLHGSGAEIVNCLFIGNLSNEPMDDMAVTPGKWRPTHGSSALTLFPGSHVLVRRCTFTGNRNAIDDASSGNIYEQSIFWQNTAPGGWPPGGRYELDVASGIGVTGCFIRGEINDLRKSIDSERNVIGCDDPRFDAHFVPQAPGFESAGYRPVSGPAAVK
;
A
#
# COMPACT_ATOMS: atom_id res chain seq x y z
N MET A 1 -2.21 -46.86 41.97
CA MET A 1 -1.53 -45.60 41.56
C MET A 1 -2.41 -44.92 40.54
N LYS A 2 -3.06 -43.79 40.92
CA LYS A 2 -4.05 -43.07 40.07
C LYS A 2 -3.30 -42.03 39.22
N TRP A 3 -3.50 -42.06 37.95
CA TRP A 3 -3.08 -41.00 37.03
C TRP A 3 -4.13 -39.90 37.01
N VAL A 4 -3.71 -38.67 37.34
CA VAL A 4 -4.53 -37.45 37.18
C VAL A 4 -4.20 -36.85 35.83
N LYS A 5 -5.20 -36.83 34.92
CA LYS A 5 -5.15 -36.03 33.68
C LYS A 5 -5.49 -34.58 34.01
N HIS A 6 -4.58 -33.67 33.79
CA HIS A 6 -4.90 -32.26 33.74
C HIS A 6 -5.16 -31.86 32.27
N GLY A 7 -6.41 -31.58 31.98
CA GLY A 7 -6.81 -30.87 30.78
C GLY A 7 -6.57 -29.38 30.96
N LYS A 8 -5.79 -28.78 30.08
CA LYS A 8 -5.71 -27.35 29.86
C LYS A 8 -5.45 -27.12 28.37
N GLU A 9 -6.52 -27.23 27.62
CA GLU A 9 -6.54 -26.78 26.21
C GLU A 9 -7.97 -26.34 25.90
N SER A 10 -8.22 -25.05 25.81
CA SER A 10 -9.29 -24.42 25.01
C SER A 10 -9.48 -22.91 25.26
N ALA A 11 -8.77 -22.30 26.22
CA ALA A 11 -9.01 -20.89 26.56
C ALA A 11 -8.32 -19.86 25.58
N GLY A 12 -7.28 -20.25 24.86
CA GLY A 12 -6.50 -19.33 24.04
C GLY A 12 -7.14 -18.93 22.71
N ALA A 13 -7.88 -19.84 22.08
CA ALA A 13 -8.44 -19.60 20.74
C ALA A 13 -9.69 -18.69 20.76
N GLU A 14 -10.51 -18.79 21.77
CA GLU A 14 -11.68 -17.92 21.95
C GLU A 14 -11.31 -16.50 22.36
N GLU A 15 -10.24 -16.34 23.12
CA GLU A 15 -9.77 -15.02 23.54
C GLU A 15 -9.14 -14.25 22.38
N THR A 16 -8.42 -14.92 21.49
CA THR A 16 -7.82 -14.32 20.27
C THR A 16 -8.90 -13.88 19.28
N ALA A 17 -9.95 -14.68 19.10
CA ALA A 17 -11.08 -14.33 18.23
C ALA A 17 -11.87 -13.14 18.77
N ARG A 18 -12.02 -13.03 20.10
CA ARG A 18 -12.65 -11.88 20.75
C ARG A 18 -11.85 -10.58 20.60
N TRP A 19 -10.54 -10.65 20.59
CA TRP A 19 -9.68 -9.45 20.44
C TRP A 19 -9.63 -8.96 18.99
N MET A 20 -9.68 -9.84 18.00
CA MET A 20 -9.81 -9.44 16.59
C MET A 20 -11.15 -8.75 16.31
N ALA A 21 -12.24 -9.26 16.87
CA ALA A 21 -13.54 -8.62 16.80
C ALA A 21 -13.56 -7.27 17.53
N ALA A 22 -12.88 -7.13 18.66
CA ALA A 22 -12.83 -5.89 19.42
C ALA A 22 -11.99 -4.79 18.75
N ALA A 23 -10.91 -5.12 18.05
CA ALA A 23 -10.13 -4.13 17.31
C ALA A 23 -10.89 -3.57 16.10
N VAL A 24 -11.64 -4.41 15.39
CA VAL A 24 -12.52 -4.01 14.28
C VAL A 24 -13.73 -3.24 14.79
N THR A 25 -14.29 -3.65 15.94
CA THR A 25 -15.49 -3.02 16.53
C THR A 25 -15.14 -1.69 17.20
N ALA A 26 -13.93 -1.51 17.75
CA ALA A 26 -13.54 -0.24 18.35
C ALA A 26 -13.36 0.87 17.31
N PHE A 27 -12.97 0.52 16.06
CA PHE A 27 -12.91 1.50 14.96
C PHE A 27 -14.30 1.81 14.41
N ALA A 28 -15.28 0.89 14.52
CA ALA A 28 -16.66 1.07 14.09
C ALA A 28 -17.60 1.65 15.19
N MET A 29 -17.25 1.52 16.47
CA MET A 29 -18.14 1.90 17.59
C MET A 29 -17.89 3.29 18.17
N THR A 30 -16.91 4.04 17.75
CA THR A 30 -16.74 5.43 18.20
C THR A 30 -17.66 6.41 17.46
N VAL A 31 -18.48 5.94 16.52
CA VAL A 31 -19.41 6.77 15.72
C VAL A 31 -20.87 6.66 16.17
N MET A 32 -21.21 5.80 17.12
CA MET A 32 -22.59 5.74 17.63
C MET A 32 -22.66 6.19 19.09
N ALA A 33 -23.03 7.42 19.31
CA ALA A 33 -23.96 7.96 20.30
C ALA A 33 -23.62 9.40 20.69
N VAL A 34 -24.16 10.36 19.99
CA VAL A 34 -24.73 11.57 20.62
C VAL A 34 -25.87 12.04 19.73
N THR A 35 -27.08 11.62 20.03
CA THR A 35 -28.28 12.32 19.59
C THR A 35 -28.76 13.20 20.73
N LEU A 36 -28.77 14.51 20.55
CA LEU A 36 -29.58 15.43 21.32
C LEU A 36 -30.52 16.19 20.39
N PRO A 37 -31.79 16.35 20.77
CA PRO A 37 -32.76 17.02 19.93
C PRO A 37 -32.72 18.53 20.13
N GLY A 38 -32.68 19.28 19.05
CA GLY A 38 -32.82 20.71 19.07
C GLY A 38 -33.38 21.20 17.74
N CYS A 39 -34.64 21.63 17.78
CA CYS A 39 -35.37 22.19 16.66
C CYS A 39 -34.72 23.48 16.11
N GLY A 40 -34.53 23.52 14.80
CA GLY A 40 -34.19 24.70 14.04
C GLY A 40 -34.27 24.38 12.56
N GLY A 41 -35.32 24.87 11.88
CA GLY A 41 -35.50 24.64 10.46
C GLY A 41 -34.36 25.25 9.63
N PRO A 42 -34.12 24.76 8.44
CA PRO A 42 -33.02 25.21 7.61
C PRO A 42 -33.30 26.61 7.07
N PRO A 43 -32.30 27.51 7.04
CA PRO A 43 -32.44 28.76 6.31
C PRO A 43 -32.49 28.44 4.81
N THR A 44 -33.58 28.82 4.21
CA THR A 44 -33.78 28.80 2.76
C THR A 44 -32.87 29.84 2.11
N GLY A 45 -32.08 29.41 1.12
CA GLY A 45 -31.51 30.34 0.13
C GLY A 45 -30.01 30.57 0.15
N VAL A 46 -29.20 29.53 0.31
CA VAL A 46 -27.81 29.59 -0.16
C VAL A 46 -27.65 28.53 -1.23
N THR A 47 -27.66 28.97 -2.47
CA THR A 47 -27.23 28.15 -3.61
C THR A 47 -25.79 27.68 -3.32
N PRO A 48 -25.49 26.38 -3.37
CA PRO A 48 -24.09 25.94 -3.26
C PRO A 48 -23.26 26.70 -4.30
N PRO A 49 -22.03 27.13 -3.99
CA PRO A 49 -21.20 27.70 -5.02
C PRO A 49 -21.05 26.70 -6.15
N GLU A 50 -21.31 27.15 -7.37
CA GLU A 50 -21.06 26.36 -8.58
C GLU A 50 -19.67 25.76 -8.50
N PRO A 51 -19.51 24.45 -8.76
CA PRO A 51 -18.18 23.87 -8.80
C PRO A 51 -17.34 24.68 -9.79
N PRO A 52 -16.09 25.00 -9.47
CA PRO A 52 -15.24 25.78 -10.36
C PRO A 52 -15.28 25.14 -11.73
N LEU A 53 -15.66 25.95 -12.72
CA LEU A 53 -15.74 25.56 -14.13
C LEU A 53 -14.47 24.76 -14.46
N LYS A 54 -14.67 23.52 -14.92
CA LYS A 54 -13.62 22.69 -15.46
C LYS A 54 -12.80 23.57 -16.40
N PRO A 55 -11.48 23.75 -16.20
CA PRO A 55 -10.66 24.43 -17.19
C PRO A 55 -10.98 23.81 -18.53
N PRO A 56 -11.19 24.57 -19.61
CA PRO A 56 -11.43 24.00 -20.90
C PRO A 56 -10.31 23.00 -21.14
N ALA A 57 -10.66 21.76 -21.51
CA ALA A 57 -9.67 20.77 -21.90
C ALA A 57 -8.86 21.45 -23.00
N ASP A 58 -7.60 21.76 -22.68
CA ASP A 58 -6.70 22.30 -23.68
C ASP A 58 -6.52 21.20 -24.72
N THR A 59 -7.21 21.35 -25.84
CA THR A 59 -7.28 20.39 -26.93
C THR A 59 -5.95 20.30 -27.70
N SER A 60 -4.90 20.92 -27.18
CA SER A 60 -3.58 20.97 -27.84
C SER A 60 -2.71 19.73 -27.64
N MET A 61 -3.05 18.80 -26.71
CA MET A 61 -2.31 17.54 -26.59
C MET A 61 -2.72 16.57 -27.70
N ALA A 62 -2.01 16.64 -28.81
CA ALA A 62 -2.14 15.64 -29.87
C ALA A 62 -1.18 14.46 -29.59
N PRO A 63 -1.62 13.19 -29.80
CA PRO A 63 -0.73 12.06 -29.66
C PRO A 63 0.34 12.06 -30.76
N VAL A 64 1.56 11.72 -30.40
CA VAL A 64 2.70 11.55 -31.29
C VAL A 64 3.22 10.12 -31.17
N GLY A 65 3.48 9.45 -32.30
CA GLY A 65 4.00 8.09 -32.27
C GLY A 65 3.10 7.06 -31.56
N GLY A 66 1.78 7.31 -31.48
CA GLY A 66 0.84 6.43 -30.81
C GLY A 66 0.80 6.57 -29.28
N ALA A 67 1.27 7.70 -28.72
CA ALA A 67 1.23 8.02 -27.30
C ALA A 67 1.01 9.52 -27.07
N TYR A 68 0.52 9.87 -25.89
CA TYR A 68 0.59 11.24 -25.36
C TYR A 68 1.90 11.39 -24.61
N HIS A 69 2.60 12.51 -24.82
CA HIS A 69 3.88 12.79 -24.19
C HIS A 69 3.73 13.89 -23.14
N VAL A 70 4.35 13.70 -21.97
CA VAL A 70 4.35 14.67 -20.87
C VAL A 70 5.78 15.01 -20.51
N HIS A 71 6.15 16.28 -20.63
CA HIS A 71 7.47 16.80 -20.27
C HIS A 71 7.45 17.52 -18.91
N PRO A 72 8.61 17.75 -18.27
CA PRO A 72 8.68 18.51 -17.03
C PRO A 72 7.97 19.87 -17.15
N GLY A 73 7.10 20.14 -16.18
CA GLY A 73 6.24 21.33 -16.20
C GLY A 73 4.86 21.13 -16.83
N GLU A 74 4.57 19.99 -17.46
CA GLU A 74 3.25 19.65 -17.98
C GLU A 74 2.43 18.83 -16.96
N ASP A 75 1.14 18.63 -17.22
CA ASP A 75 0.20 17.97 -16.32
C ASP A 75 -0.09 16.53 -16.79
N ILE A 76 0.37 15.55 -16.00
CA ILE A 76 0.12 14.13 -16.27
C ILE A 76 -1.38 13.82 -16.31
N GLN A 77 -2.18 14.45 -15.44
CA GLN A 77 -3.62 14.21 -15.40
C GLN A 77 -4.30 14.67 -16.68
N GLN A 78 -3.86 15.77 -17.26
CA GLN A 78 -4.38 16.25 -18.55
C GLN A 78 -4.12 15.25 -19.69
N ALA A 79 -2.94 14.66 -19.73
CA ALA A 79 -2.62 13.61 -20.70
C ALA A 79 -3.45 12.34 -20.50
N LEU A 80 -3.69 11.94 -19.24
CA LEU A 80 -4.59 10.81 -18.93
C LEU A 80 -6.02 11.07 -19.37
N GLU A 81 -6.56 12.27 -19.15
CA GLU A 81 -7.91 12.63 -19.59
C GLU A 81 -8.02 12.64 -21.13
N ALA A 82 -6.97 13.11 -21.83
CA ALA A 82 -6.90 13.04 -23.28
C ALA A 82 -6.89 11.58 -23.78
N ALA A 83 -6.05 10.73 -23.17
CA ALA A 83 -5.97 9.30 -23.49
C ALA A 83 -7.27 8.55 -23.14
N ALA A 84 -8.01 8.99 -22.12
CA ALA A 84 -9.30 8.41 -21.76
C ALA A 84 -10.39 8.69 -22.77
N THR A 85 -10.39 9.88 -23.36
CA THR A 85 -11.45 10.38 -24.22
C THR A 85 -11.30 9.91 -25.66
N THR A 86 -10.15 10.14 -26.27
CA THR A 86 -9.91 9.83 -27.69
C THR A 86 -8.45 9.49 -27.93
N GLY A 87 -8.18 8.54 -28.81
CA GLY A 87 -6.83 8.21 -29.23
C GLY A 87 -6.16 7.06 -28.47
N PRO A 88 -4.84 6.98 -28.51
CA PRO A 88 -4.11 5.86 -27.95
C PRO A 88 -4.18 5.84 -26.41
N LYS A 89 -4.35 4.65 -25.87
CA LYS A 89 -4.37 4.39 -24.41
C LYS A 89 -2.95 4.31 -23.84
N ARG A 90 -2.10 5.27 -24.21
CA ARG A 90 -0.71 5.28 -23.80
C ARG A 90 -0.25 6.71 -23.50
N VAL A 91 0.32 6.91 -22.32
CA VAL A 91 0.90 8.18 -21.87
C VAL A 91 2.35 7.92 -21.47
N ILE A 92 3.28 8.62 -22.09
CA ILE A 92 4.71 8.57 -21.82
C ILE A 92 5.12 9.83 -21.07
N VAL A 93 5.68 9.64 -19.88
CA VAL A 93 6.20 10.74 -19.06
C VAL A 93 7.72 10.75 -19.18
N HIS A 94 8.26 11.86 -19.65
CA HIS A 94 9.71 12.02 -19.87
C HIS A 94 10.45 12.34 -18.58
N ALA A 95 11.77 12.05 -18.58
CA ALA A 95 12.64 12.20 -17.41
C ALA A 95 12.47 13.56 -16.71
N GLY A 96 12.33 13.51 -15.39
CA GLY A 96 12.17 14.68 -14.54
C GLY A 96 11.40 14.42 -13.27
N THR A 97 11.26 15.46 -12.44
CA THR A 97 10.48 15.41 -11.21
C THR A 97 9.14 16.13 -11.41
N TYR A 98 8.08 15.44 -11.06
CA TYR A 98 6.70 15.92 -11.18
C TYR A 98 6.10 16.03 -9.78
N ALA A 99 5.63 17.24 -9.44
CA ALA A 99 5.02 17.57 -8.16
C ALA A 99 3.58 18.04 -8.35
N PRO A 100 2.70 17.87 -7.36
CA PRO A 100 1.34 18.35 -7.45
C PRO A 100 1.29 19.88 -7.49
N ARG A 101 0.39 20.43 -8.30
CA ARG A 101 0.26 21.88 -8.52
C ARG A 101 -0.72 22.56 -7.58
N GLN A 102 -1.46 21.79 -6.80
CA GLN A 102 -2.42 22.24 -5.80
C GLN A 102 -2.67 21.15 -4.78
N PRO A 103 -3.10 21.49 -3.56
CA PRO A 103 -3.55 20.51 -2.60
C PRO A 103 -4.70 19.67 -3.17
N ALA A 104 -4.60 18.35 -3.03
CA ALA A 104 -5.61 17.41 -3.52
C ALA A 104 -5.52 16.08 -2.78
N GLN A 105 -6.50 15.21 -2.97
CA GLN A 105 -6.44 13.82 -2.46
C GLN A 105 -5.27 13.05 -3.10
N ALA A 106 -5.11 13.18 -4.39
CA ALA A 106 -3.98 12.57 -5.11
C ALA A 106 -3.43 13.47 -6.21
N MET A 107 -2.18 13.26 -6.57
CA MET A 107 -1.56 13.94 -7.70
C MET A 107 -2.03 13.36 -9.03
N VAL A 108 -2.03 12.04 -9.17
CA VAL A 108 -2.44 11.30 -10.36
C VAL A 108 -3.64 10.42 -10.03
N TRP A 109 -4.70 10.52 -10.84
CA TRP A 109 -5.95 9.82 -10.63
C TRP A 109 -6.28 8.90 -11.79
N PHE A 110 -6.59 7.63 -11.43
CA PHE A 110 -7.23 6.69 -12.34
C PHE A 110 -8.64 6.40 -11.85
N ASN A 111 -9.61 6.59 -12.71
CA ASN A 111 -11.02 6.22 -12.51
C ASN A 111 -11.44 5.28 -13.64
N LYS A 112 -12.65 4.73 -13.58
CA LYS A 112 -13.17 3.78 -14.57
C LYS A 112 -12.95 4.21 -16.03
N HIS A 113 -13.05 5.49 -16.36
CA HIS A 113 -12.86 5.97 -17.74
C HIS A 113 -11.40 5.95 -18.19
N HIS A 114 -10.46 5.82 -17.26
CA HIS A 114 -9.03 5.63 -17.57
C HIS A 114 -8.65 4.15 -17.73
N ASP A 115 -9.62 3.22 -17.62
CA ASP A 115 -9.30 1.81 -17.76
C ASP A 115 -8.64 1.48 -19.09
N GLY A 116 -7.62 0.63 -19.05
CA GLY A 116 -6.83 0.22 -20.19
C GLY A 116 -5.70 1.18 -20.57
N ILE A 117 -5.50 2.29 -19.85
CA ILE A 117 -4.38 3.21 -20.12
C ILE A 117 -3.09 2.66 -19.52
N THR A 118 -2.02 2.71 -20.30
CA THR A 118 -0.64 2.56 -19.82
C THR A 118 -0.04 3.94 -19.58
N LEU A 119 0.32 4.22 -18.32
CA LEU A 119 1.14 5.35 -17.92
C LEU A 119 2.55 4.84 -17.66
N GLU A 120 3.52 5.30 -18.44
CA GLU A 120 4.88 4.80 -18.35
C GLU A 120 5.93 5.92 -18.37
N ALA A 121 7.02 5.65 -17.65
CA ALA A 121 8.16 6.54 -17.56
C ALA A 121 9.16 6.25 -18.69
N GLU A 122 9.69 7.31 -19.29
CA GLU A 122 10.83 7.27 -20.19
C GLU A 122 12.01 8.00 -19.55
N GLY A 123 13.02 7.23 -19.15
CA GLY A 123 14.14 7.72 -18.34
C GLY A 123 13.81 7.75 -16.84
N GLU A 124 14.54 8.54 -16.08
CA GLU A 124 14.32 8.69 -14.64
C GLU A 124 13.18 9.65 -14.35
N VAL A 125 12.02 9.15 -13.97
CA VAL A 125 10.83 9.94 -13.67
C VAL A 125 10.44 9.78 -12.20
N ILE A 126 10.40 10.88 -11.47
CA ILE A 126 10.03 10.95 -10.07
C ILE A 126 8.65 11.61 -9.94
N LEU A 127 7.70 10.90 -9.38
CA LEU A 127 6.42 11.44 -8.94
C LEU A 127 6.48 11.66 -7.41
N THR A 128 6.28 12.90 -6.97
CA THR A 128 6.35 13.22 -5.54
C THR A 128 5.08 13.87 -5.03
N ALA A 129 4.67 13.54 -3.79
CA ALA A 129 3.59 14.24 -3.10
C ALA A 129 4.00 15.65 -2.62
N ALA A 130 5.31 15.91 -2.57
CA ALA A 130 5.87 17.13 -2.00
C ALA A 130 5.87 18.29 -3.00
N ASN A 131 5.42 19.45 -2.52
CA ASN A 131 5.64 20.72 -3.20
C ASN A 131 5.91 21.83 -2.15
N PRO A 132 7.18 22.04 -1.76
CA PRO A 132 7.53 23.01 -0.72
C PRO A 132 7.09 24.44 -1.01
N ALA A 133 6.92 24.79 -2.30
CA ALA A 133 6.50 26.14 -2.70
C ALA A 133 5.01 26.41 -2.40
N LEU A 134 4.21 25.35 -2.31
CA LEU A 134 2.76 25.45 -2.05
C LEU A 134 2.37 24.89 -0.68
N ALA A 135 3.26 24.16 -0.03
CA ALA A 135 2.98 23.55 1.26
C ALA A 135 3.08 24.57 2.42
N ASP A 136 2.18 24.47 3.36
CA ASP A 136 2.23 25.23 4.61
C ASP A 136 3.26 24.57 5.55
N GLN A 137 4.33 25.32 5.86
CA GLN A 137 5.41 24.85 6.74
C GLN A 137 4.96 24.58 8.17
N SER A 138 3.83 25.14 8.60
CA SER A 138 3.28 24.90 9.93
C SER A 138 2.52 23.56 10.02
N LYS A 139 2.21 22.93 8.90
CA LYS A 139 1.48 21.66 8.86
C LYS A 139 2.44 20.48 8.98
N ARG A 140 1.98 19.45 9.67
CA ARG A 140 2.76 18.20 9.87
C ARG A 140 3.12 17.49 8.58
N GLY A 141 2.22 17.54 7.61
CA GLY A 141 2.44 16.94 6.30
C GLY A 141 3.46 17.66 5.43
N TYR A 142 4.03 18.81 5.89
CA TYR A 142 5.04 19.52 5.12
C TYR A 142 6.20 18.59 4.76
N PRO A 143 6.67 18.55 3.50
CA PRO A 143 6.28 19.41 2.36
C PRO A 143 5.22 18.79 1.43
N ALA A 144 4.51 17.72 1.82
CA ALA A 144 3.46 17.10 1.00
C ALA A 144 2.22 18.01 0.92
N ILE A 145 1.57 18.03 -0.26
CA ILE A 145 0.31 18.73 -0.47
C ILE A 145 -0.79 17.82 -1.04
N VAL A 146 -0.49 16.53 -1.18
CA VAL A 146 -1.46 15.49 -1.53
C VAL A 146 -1.31 14.30 -0.57
N ASN A 147 -2.39 13.56 -0.33
CA ASN A 147 -2.33 12.34 0.48
C ASN A 147 -1.66 11.18 -0.26
N HIS A 148 -1.98 11.03 -1.53
CA HIS A 148 -1.47 9.96 -2.37
C HIS A 148 -0.74 10.53 -3.57
N VAL A 149 0.35 9.92 -3.97
CA VAL A 149 0.97 10.29 -5.25
C VAL A 149 0.11 9.77 -6.39
N VAL A 150 -0.32 8.50 -6.32
CA VAL A 150 -1.20 7.88 -7.33
C VAL A 150 -2.43 7.27 -6.65
N TYR A 151 -3.59 7.46 -7.26
CA TYR A 151 -4.85 6.87 -6.82
C TYR A 151 -5.50 6.08 -7.95
N PHE A 152 -5.83 4.83 -7.67
CA PHE A 152 -6.65 3.99 -8.54
C PHE A 152 -8.02 3.78 -7.91
N GLY A 153 -9.06 4.34 -8.53
CA GLY A 153 -10.45 4.20 -8.11
C GLY A 153 -11.13 2.96 -8.69
N ASP A 154 -12.42 2.83 -8.37
CA ASP A 154 -13.24 1.71 -8.82
C ASP A 154 -13.30 1.57 -10.35
N GLY A 155 -13.34 0.34 -10.83
CA GLY A 155 -13.52 0.00 -12.25
C GLY A 155 -12.24 -0.03 -13.08
N ILE A 156 -11.08 -0.14 -12.44
CA ILE A 156 -9.79 -0.33 -13.11
C ILE A 156 -9.49 -1.82 -13.25
N SER A 157 -9.24 -2.28 -14.46
CA SER A 157 -8.88 -3.68 -14.74
C SER A 157 -7.37 -3.88 -14.87
N GLY A 158 -6.94 -5.15 -14.98
CA GLY A 158 -5.56 -5.53 -15.26
C GLY A 158 -5.01 -5.11 -16.64
N LYS A 159 -5.78 -4.36 -17.42
CA LYS A 159 -5.31 -3.71 -18.66
C LYS A 159 -4.64 -2.36 -18.40
N THR A 160 -4.92 -1.77 -17.23
CA THR A 160 -4.32 -0.49 -16.81
C THR A 160 -2.96 -0.73 -16.20
N THR A 161 -1.95 -0.04 -16.68
CA THR A 161 -0.56 -0.25 -16.25
C THR A 161 0.09 1.06 -15.80
N LEU A 162 0.78 1.00 -14.67
CA LEU A 162 1.72 2.02 -14.19
C LEU A 162 3.12 1.44 -14.22
N ARG A 163 4.06 2.05 -14.96
CA ARG A 163 5.38 1.44 -15.17
C ARG A 163 6.53 2.43 -15.08
N GLY A 164 7.61 2.03 -14.40
CA GLY A 164 8.93 2.67 -14.51
C GLY A 164 9.14 3.90 -13.64
N PHE A 165 8.22 4.28 -12.76
CA PHE A 165 8.30 5.48 -11.93
C PHE A 165 9.01 5.26 -10.60
N THR A 166 9.59 6.32 -10.07
CA THR A 166 9.87 6.47 -8.65
C THR A 166 8.75 7.29 -8.00
N ILE A 167 8.15 6.76 -6.93
CA ILE A 167 7.01 7.35 -6.22
C ILE A 167 7.42 7.64 -4.79
N THR A 168 7.36 8.91 -4.37
CA THR A 168 7.94 9.36 -3.09
C THR A 168 7.24 10.59 -2.52
N GLY A 169 7.64 10.96 -1.30
CA GLY A 169 7.35 12.27 -0.70
C GLY A 169 5.98 12.41 -0.07
N ALA A 170 5.17 11.35 0.04
CA ALA A 170 4.00 11.39 0.91
C ALA A 170 4.45 11.57 2.37
N ASN A 171 3.79 12.46 3.11
CA ASN A 171 4.18 12.79 4.46
C ASN A 171 2.98 13.01 5.37
N GLY A 172 2.35 11.93 5.76
CA GLY A 172 1.20 11.94 6.62
C GLY A 172 -0.09 12.34 5.89
N PHE A 173 -1.05 12.83 6.65
CA PHE A 173 -2.35 13.20 6.12
C PHE A 173 -2.43 14.70 5.87
N VAL A 174 -2.67 15.07 4.63
CA VAL A 174 -2.73 16.46 4.20
C VAL A 174 -4.19 16.86 3.97
N THR A 175 -4.85 17.41 5.00
CA THR A 175 -6.20 17.97 4.88
C THR A 175 -6.25 19.39 5.39
N GLN A 176 -7.30 20.12 4.99
CA GLN A 176 -7.55 21.45 5.51
C GLN A 176 -7.99 21.43 6.97
N ASP A 177 -8.71 20.40 7.41
CA ASP A 177 -9.40 20.36 8.71
C ASP A 177 -8.77 19.38 9.71
N GLU A 178 -7.64 18.76 9.40
CA GLU A 178 -6.95 17.78 10.25
C GLU A 178 -7.80 16.58 10.70
N LYS A 179 -9.05 16.52 10.27
CA LYS A 179 -9.95 15.39 10.53
C LYS A 179 -10.16 14.63 9.24
N PRO A 180 -9.87 13.31 9.24
CA PRO A 180 -10.29 12.47 8.13
C PRO A 180 -11.80 12.61 7.99
N VAL A 181 -12.26 12.95 6.80
CA VAL A 181 -13.69 12.87 6.51
C VAL A 181 -13.97 11.36 6.42
N ASP A 182 -14.61 10.83 7.43
CA ASP A 182 -15.01 9.42 7.54
C ASP A 182 -16.20 9.10 6.60
N ILE A 183 -16.21 9.73 5.44
CA ILE A 183 -17.16 9.46 4.38
C ILE A 183 -16.44 8.57 3.38
N GLN A 184 -16.65 7.29 3.54
CA GLN A 184 -16.26 6.35 2.50
C GLN A 184 -17.16 6.64 1.29
N PRO A 185 -16.59 7.08 0.14
CA PRO A 185 -17.41 7.28 -1.04
C PRO A 185 -18.10 5.98 -1.41
N PRO A 186 -19.33 6.03 -1.93
CA PRO A 186 -19.96 4.86 -2.48
C PRO A 186 -19.01 4.23 -3.51
N ILE A 187 -18.86 2.91 -3.47
CA ILE A 187 -17.95 2.21 -4.37
C ILE A 187 -18.23 2.51 -5.85
N GLU A 188 -19.45 2.81 -6.14
CA GLU A 188 -19.95 3.14 -7.48
C GLU A 188 -19.84 4.64 -7.82
N ALA A 189 -19.31 5.44 -6.91
CA ALA A 189 -19.07 6.85 -7.18
C ALA A 189 -18.08 6.97 -8.34
N PRO A 190 -18.48 7.55 -9.48
CA PRO A 190 -17.66 7.57 -10.68
C PRO A 190 -16.41 8.43 -10.53
N LYS A 191 -16.39 9.34 -9.55
CA LYS A 191 -15.27 10.23 -9.25
C LYS A 191 -15.23 10.57 -7.77
N LEU A 192 -14.06 10.44 -7.17
CA LEU A 192 -13.78 11.19 -5.96
C LEU A 192 -13.54 12.65 -6.36
N GLU A 193 -14.19 13.57 -5.68
CA GLU A 193 -14.00 14.98 -5.97
C GLU A 193 -12.55 15.38 -5.62
N LYS A 194 -11.86 15.97 -6.59
CA LYS A 194 -10.54 16.55 -6.37
C LYS A 194 -10.63 17.56 -5.22
N GLY A 195 -9.73 17.45 -4.23
CA GLY A 195 -9.71 18.34 -3.07
C GLY A 195 -10.51 17.87 -1.86
N LYS A 196 -11.27 16.78 -1.95
CA LYS A 196 -11.80 16.08 -0.76
C LYS A 196 -10.86 14.96 -0.35
N PHE A 197 -10.65 14.83 0.95
CA PHE A 197 -9.70 13.87 1.52
C PHE A 197 -10.49 12.77 2.24
N PHE A 198 -10.64 11.64 1.58
CA PHE A 198 -11.47 10.53 2.08
C PHE A 198 -10.65 9.43 2.76
N TYR A 199 -9.38 9.29 2.40
CA TYR A 199 -8.51 8.23 2.87
C TYR A 199 -7.21 8.77 3.41
N THR A 200 -6.72 8.10 4.44
CA THR A 200 -5.48 8.47 5.12
C THR A 200 -4.36 7.46 4.85
N ASP A 201 -4.69 6.25 4.41
CA ASP A 201 -3.75 5.18 4.08
C ASP A 201 -3.39 5.16 2.60
N GLY A 202 -2.22 4.61 2.24
CA GLY A 202 -1.72 4.54 0.87
C GLY A 202 -0.97 5.79 0.41
N GLY A 203 0.09 6.18 1.09
CA GLY A 203 0.83 7.42 0.78
C GLY A 203 1.41 7.45 -0.63
N GLY A 204 2.15 6.44 -1.02
CA GLY A 204 2.63 6.33 -2.40
C GLY A 204 1.49 6.06 -3.36
N ILE A 205 0.75 4.97 -3.14
CA ILE A 205 -0.35 4.53 -4.01
C ILE A 205 -1.55 4.08 -3.17
N LYS A 206 -2.73 4.61 -3.45
CA LYS A 206 -4.01 4.09 -2.96
C LYS A 206 -4.74 3.36 -4.07
N ILE A 207 -5.20 2.14 -3.79
CA ILE A 207 -6.02 1.34 -4.70
C ILE A 207 -7.33 1.01 -4.00
N PHE A 208 -8.46 1.38 -4.61
CA PHE A 208 -9.75 1.31 -3.97
C PHE A 208 -10.83 0.71 -4.87
N GLY A 209 -11.73 -0.08 -4.26
CA GLY A 209 -12.87 -0.67 -4.94
C GLY A 209 -12.50 -1.85 -5.83
N ARG A 210 -13.23 -2.04 -6.92
CA ARG A 210 -12.95 -3.06 -7.95
C ARG A 210 -11.82 -2.56 -8.86
N SER A 211 -10.61 -2.53 -8.34
CA SER A 211 -9.46 -1.92 -8.99
C SER A 211 -8.27 -2.86 -8.96
N TYR A 212 -7.84 -3.31 -10.12
CA TYR A 212 -6.85 -4.39 -10.29
C TYR A 212 -5.73 -4.00 -11.27
N PRO A 213 -5.07 -2.85 -11.08
CA PRO A 213 -4.03 -2.40 -12.00
C PRO A 213 -2.80 -3.32 -11.99
N VAL A 214 -2.01 -3.21 -13.04
CA VAL A 214 -0.63 -3.70 -13.10
C VAL A 214 0.32 -2.57 -12.73
N ILE A 215 1.14 -2.78 -11.71
CA ILE A 215 2.21 -1.88 -11.29
C ILE A 215 3.52 -2.60 -11.53
N GLU A 216 4.32 -2.11 -12.44
CA GLU A 216 5.50 -2.82 -12.94
C GLU A 216 6.74 -1.93 -12.94
N SER A 217 7.85 -2.46 -12.42
CA SER A 217 9.15 -1.76 -12.39
C SER A 217 9.05 -0.37 -11.73
N VAL A 218 8.24 -0.27 -10.67
CA VAL A 218 8.04 0.98 -9.90
C VAL A 218 8.83 0.90 -8.61
N THR A 219 9.55 1.98 -8.29
CA THR A 219 10.17 2.18 -6.98
C THR A 219 9.27 3.04 -6.12
N VAL A 220 8.77 2.49 -5.01
CA VAL A 220 7.95 3.21 -4.02
C VAL A 220 8.81 3.42 -2.78
N THR A 221 9.24 4.65 -2.54
CA THR A 221 10.28 4.93 -1.55
C THR A 221 10.01 6.17 -0.71
N ASP A 222 10.46 6.12 0.54
CA ASP A 222 10.47 7.28 1.46
C ASP A 222 9.10 7.95 1.60
N ASN A 223 8.04 7.14 1.61
CA ASN A 223 6.70 7.60 1.90
C ASN A 223 6.39 7.37 3.38
N PHE A 224 5.72 8.34 3.96
CA PHE A 224 5.17 8.27 5.28
C PHE A 224 3.66 8.52 5.23
N VAL A 225 2.90 7.69 5.91
CA VAL A 225 1.44 7.86 5.99
C VAL A 225 0.93 7.31 7.31
N SER A 226 -0.23 7.75 7.69
CA SER A 226 -0.97 7.29 8.84
C SER A 226 -2.40 6.90 8.41
N PRO A 227 -2.91 5.72 8.81
CA PRO A 227 -2.27 4.77 9.74
C PRO A 227 -1.44 3.69 9.05
N CYS A 228 -1.74 3.28 7.80
CA CYS A 228 -1.26 2.06 7.18
C CYS A 228 -0.86 2.26 5.71
N GLY A 229 -0.12 1.29 5.15
CA GLY A 229 0.12 1.21 3.71
C GLY A 229 0.92 2.39 3.16
N ALA A 230 2.02 2.79 3.80
CA ALA A 230 2.76 3.98 3.37
C ALA A 230 3.24 3.89 1.93
N GLY A 231 3.68 2.72 1.47
CA GLY A 231 3.96 2.49 0.06
C GLY A 231 2.68 2.33 -0.75
N ILE A 232 1.95 1.24 -0.53
CA ILE A 232 0.69 0.93 -1.22
C ILE A 232 -0.36 0.48 -0.20
N SER A 233 -1.57 1.01 -0.28
CA SER A 233 -2.75 0.45 0.38
C SER A 233 -3.74 -0.06 -0.64
N VAL A 234 -4.23 -1.29 -0.46
CA VAL A 234 -5.23 -1.94 -1.31
C VAL A 234 -6.49 -2.19 -0.49
N GLU A 235 -7.62 -1.66 -0.96
CA GLU A 235 -8.91 -1.78 -0.31
C GLU A 235 -10.00 -2.19 -1.29
N HIS A 236 -10.13 -3.48 -1.54
CA HIS A 236 -11.16 -4.02 -2.44
C HIS A 236 -12.54 -4.15 -1.79
N ARG A 237 -12.67 -3.96 -0.48
CA ARG A 237 -13.92 -4.03 0.30
C ARG A 237 -14.70 -5.35 0.12
N GLY A 238 -13.99 -6.46 0.04
CA GLY A 238 -14.63 -7.76 -0.15
C GLY A 238 -15.23 -7.98 -1.55
N TYR A 239 -14.92 -7.12 -2.52
CA TYR A 239 -15.31 -7.33 -3.91
C TYR A 239 -14.39 -8.29 -4.67
N SER A 240 -13.28 -8.70 -4.06
CA SER A 240 -12.47 -9.77 -4.59
C SER A 240 -13.12 -11.12 -4.25
N ASP A 241 -13.25 -11.98 -5.24
CA ASP A 241 -13.73 -13.36 -5.07
C ASP A 241 -12.59 -14.35 -4.80
N GLY A 242 -11.39 -13.86 -4.54
CA GLY A 242 -10.18 -14.67 -4.40
C GLY A 242 -9.55 -15.10 -5.72
N SER A 243 -10.15 -14.71 -6.84
CA SER A 243 -9.58 -14.95 -8.17
C SER A 243 -8.31 -14.13 -8.38
N ARG A 244 -7.26 -14.72 -8.94
CA ARG A 244 -6.04 -14.00 -9.32
C ARG A 244 -6.29 -12.90 -10.33
N LEU A 245 -7.36 -13.01 -11.13
CA LEU A 245 -7.78 -11.97 -12.07
C LEU A 245 -8.33 -10.73 -11.39
N GLN A 246 -8.71 -10.86 -10.10
CA GLN A 246 -9.18 -9.78 -9.25
C GLN A 246 -8.12 -9.37 -8.22
N SER A 247 -6.85 -9.46 -8.58
CA SER A 247 -5.72 -9.06 -7.77
C SER A 247 -4.96 -7.92 -8.42
N VAL A 248 -4.48 -7.00 -7.59
CA VAL A 248 -3.45 -6.04 -7.99
C VAL A 248 -2.19 -6.82 -8.37
N GLN A 249 -1.56 -6.46 -9.47
CA GLN A 249 -0.33 -7.11 -9.90
C GLN A 249 0.86 -6.19 -9.64
N LEU A 250 1.74 -6.59 -8.72
CA LEU A 250 2.98 -5.90 -8.41
C LEU A 250 4.14 -6.73 -8.98
N ARG A 251 4.80 -6.20 -10.01
CA ARG A 251 5.87 -6.92 -10.71
C ARG A 251 7.15 -6.10 -10.76
N HIS A 252 8.26 -6.70 -10.36
CA HIS A 252 9.58 -6.06 -10.43
C HIS A 252 9.67 -4.72 -9.67
N CYS A 253 8.86 -4.56 -8.62
CA CYS A 253 8.79 -3.34 -7.85
C CYS A 253 9.80 -3.34 -6.70
N ILE A 254 10.21 -2.14 -6.30
CA ILE A 254 11.07 -1.92 -5.14
C ILE A 254 10.31 -1.07 -4.13
N PHE A 255 10.16 -1.59 -2.90
CA PHE A 255 9.57 -0.90 -1.76
C PHE A 255 10.68 -0.61 -0.76
N ARG A 256 11.02 0.66 -0.58
CA ARG A 256 12.15 1.06 0.26
C ARG A 256 11.76 2.14 1.25
N ASN A 257 12.16 2.01 2.51
CA ASN A 257 12.09 3.06 3.54
C ASN A 257 10.69 3.66 3.73
N ASN A 258 9.62 2.94 3.36
CA ASN A 258 8.27 3.42 3.63
C ASN A 258 7.95 3.21 5.11
N ARG A 259 7.27 4.16 5.74
CA ARG A 259 7.02 4.15 7.18
C ARG A 259 5.58 4.46 7.51
N CYS A 260 5.02 3.74 8.48
CA CYS A 260 3.69 4.03 9.02
C CYS A 260 3.60 3.64 10.50
N PRO A 261 2.66 4.24 11.24
CA PRO A 261 2.51 3.93 12.67
C PRO A 261 1.86 2.59 12.94
N VAL A 262 1.17 1.97 11.98
CA VAL A 262 0.45 0.72 12.22
C VAL A 262 1.00 -0.43 11.38
N SER A 263 0.48 -0.68 10.19
CA SER A 263 0.69 -1.92 9.46
C SER A 263 0.99 -1.71 7.98
N GLY A 264 1.61 -2.73 7.36
CA GLY A 264 1.84 -2.76 5.94
C GLY A 264 2.65 -1.59 5.43
N SER A 265 3.80 -1.30 6.05
CA SER A 265 4.58 -0.10 5.69
C SER A 265 4.93 -0.03 4.21
N ALA A 266 5.20 -1.16 3.56
CA ALA A 266 5.38 -1.22 2.12
C ALA A 266 4.06 -1.49 1.39
N VAL A 267 3.32 -2.54 1.79
CA VAL A 267 2.04 -2.94 1.19
C VAL A 267 1.06 -3.38 2.26
N ASP A 268 -0.13 -2.84 2.22
CA ASP A 268 -1.22 -3.18 3.13
C ASP A 268 -2.41 -3.70 2.32
N LEU A 269 -2.85 -4.94 2.60
CA LEU A 269 -4.02 -5.55 1.98
C LEU A 269 -5.16 -5.55 2.99
N LEU A 270 -6.04 -4.56 2.90
CA LEU A 270 -7.21 -4.46 3.77
C LEU A 270 -8.21 -5.58 3.49
N HIS A 271 -9.16 -5.78 4.40
CA HIS A 271 -10.10 -6.91 4.38
C HIS A 271 -10.62 -7.28 2.99
N GLY A 272 -10.44 -8.55 2.62
CA GLY A 272 -10.90 -9.09 1.33
C GLY A 272 -10.16 -8.58 0.11
N SER A 273 -9.00 -7.96 0.31
CA SER A 273 -8.18 -7.45 -0.80
C SER A 273 -7.28 -8.55 -1.38
N GLY A 274 -6.84 -8.37 -2.63
CA GLY A 274 -5.99 -9.33 -3.31
C GLY A 274 -4.81 -8.72 -4.04
N ALA A 275 -3.66 -9.42 -3.99
CA ALA A 275 -2.46 -9.05 -4.74
C ALA A 275 -1.70 -10.27 -5.26
N GLU A 276 -1.06 -10.09 -6.41
CA GLU A 276 -0.02 -10.97 -6.93
C GLU A 276 1.29 -10.18 -6.95
N ILE A 277 2.27 -10.59 -6.14
CA ILE A 277 3.53 -9.88 -5.91
C ILE A 277 4.67 -10.76 -6.40
N VAL A 278 5.27 -10.39 -7.53
CA VAL A 278 6.24 -11.21 -8.21
C VAL A 278 7.53 -10.44 -8.45
N ASN A 279 8.64 -11.05 -8.05
CA ASN A 279 9.99 -10.49 -8.24
C ASN A 279 10.13 -9.06 -7.70
N CYS A 280 9.66 -8.83 -6.47
CA CYS A 280 9.73 -7.55 -5.79
C CYS A 280 10.74 -7.53 -4.64
N LEU A 281 11.28 -6.36 -4.36
CA LEU A 281 12.22 -6.11 -3.27
C LEU A 281 11.57 -5.24 -2.19
N PHE A 282 11.61 -5.71 -0.95
CA PHE A 282 11.14 -4.99 0.24
C PHE A 282 12.32 -4.75 1.17
N ILE A 283 12.72 -3.50 1.33
CA ILE A 283 13.91 -3.15 2.09
C ILE A 283 13.72 -1.95 3.01
N GLY A 284 14.05 -2.09 4.29
CA GLY A 284 14.05 -0.99 5.25
C GLY A 284 12.69 -0.37 5.51
N ASN A 285 11.59 -1.07 5.24
CA ASN A 285 10.26 -0.56 5.52
C ASN A 285 9.91 -0.73 7.00
N LEU A 286 9.39 0.32 7.62
CA LEU A 286 9.17 0.37 9.06
C LEU A 286 7.71 0.63 9.39
N SER A 287 7.02 -0.40 9.84
CA SER A 287 5.70 -0.32 10.46
C SER A 287 5.81 -0.09 11.98
N ASN A 288 4.70 0.21 12.62
CA ASN A 288 4.66 0.48 14.06
C ASN A 288 5.63 1.59 14.50
N GLU A 289 5.73 2.64 13.67
CA GLU A 289 6.52 3.82 13.99
C GLU A 289 5.78 4.69 15.02
N PRO A 290 6.46 5.19 16.05
CA PRO A 290 5.84 6.10 17.00
C PRO A 290 5.44 7.40 16.31
N MET A 291 4.23 7.86 16.62
CA MET A 291 3.73 9.18 16.22
C MET A 291 3.12 9.88 17.43
N ASP A 292 3.62 11.08 17.70
CA ASP A 292 3.25 11.82 18.90
C ASP A 292 1.80 12.34 18.90
N ASP A 293 1.15 12.42 17.74
CA ASP A 293 -0.14 13.13 17.61
C ASP A 293 -1.21 12.35 16.87
N MET A 294 -1.03 11.08 16.63
CA MET A 294 -2.16 10.31 16.15
C MET A 294 -3.21 10.23 17.26
N ALA A 295 -4.48 10.37 16.88
CA ALA A 295 -5.62 10.09 17.74
C ALA A 295 -5.67 8.63 18.26
N VAL A 296 -4.61 7.90 18.02
CA VAL A 296 -4.33 6.58 18.58
C VAL A 296 -3.79 6.82 19.98
N THR A 297 -4.64 6.62 20.97
CA THR A 297 -4.22 6.69 22.37
C THR A 297 -3.02 5.78 22.60
N PRO A 298 -1.88 6.31 23.08
CA PRO A 298 -0.72 5.50 23.43
C PRO A 298 -1.13 4.32 24.31
N GLY A 299 -0.68 3.11 23.96
CA GLY A 299 -1.01 1.88 24.70
C GLY A 299 -2.27 1.14 24.25
N LYS A 300 -3.09 1.65 23.34
CA LYS A 300 -4.18 0.88 22.72
C LYS A 300 -3.75 0.00 21.56
N TRP A 301 -2.64 0.33 20.93
CA TRP A 301 -2.06 -0.52 19.90
C TRP A 301 -1.20 -1.61 20.50
N ARG A 302 -1.56 -2.84 20.23
CA ARG A 302 -0.70 -3.98 20.55
C ARG A 302 0.13 -4.31 19.33
N PRO A 303 1.45 -4.31 19.44
CA PRO A 303 2.36 -4.45 18.29
C PRO A 303 2.50 -5.89 17.79
N THR A 304 1.57 -6.77 18.12
CA THR A 304 1.69 -8.19 17.82
C THR A 304 1.03 -8.59 16.49
N HIS A 305 0.25 -7.71 15.88
CA HIS A 305 -0.37 -7.95 14.57
C HIS A 305 -0.36 -6.70 13.72
N GLY A 306 -0.10 -6.87 12.43
CA GLY A 306 -0.08 -5.80 11.47
C GLY A 306 1.24 -5.05 11.35
N SER A 307 2.25 -5.40 12.14
CA SER A 307 3.53 -4.67 12.20
C SER A 307 4.56 -5.22 11.23
N SER A 308 4.30 -5.19 9.94
CA SER A 308 5.23 -5.73 8.94
C SER A 308 5.33 -4.87 7.68
N ALA A 309 6.27 -5.20 6.80
CA ALA A 309 6.38 -4.59 5.49
C ALA A 309 5.17 -4.94 4.60
N LEU A 310 4.74 -6.20 4.62
CA LEU A 310 3.52 -6.67 3.95
C LEU A 310 2.54 -7.19 4.99
N THR A 311 1.38 -6.55 5.11
CA THR A 311 0.32 -6.98 6.02
C THR A 311 -0.94 -7.38 5.26
N LEU A 312 -1.54 -8.51 5.67
CA LEU A 312 -2.79 -9.04 5.12
C LEU A 312 -3.85 -9.10 6.22
N PHE A 313 -4.92 -8.35 6.01
CA PHE A 313 -6.11 -8.42 6.88
C PHE A 313 -6.98 -9.64 6.54
N PRO A 314 -7.87 -10.06 7.45
CA PRO A 314 -8.71 -11.23 7.24
C PRO A 314 -9.48 -11.23 5.91
N GLY A 315 -9.54 -12.39 5.26
CA GLY A 315 -10.17 -12.56 3.95
C GLY A 315 -9.36 -12.07 2.76
N SER A 316 -8.19 -11.49 3.00
CA SER A 316 -7.28 -11.10 1.92
C SER A 316 -6.55 -12.31 1.33
N HIS A 317 -6.16 -12.21 0.07
CA HIS A 317 -5.41 -13.26 -0.60
C HIS A 317 -4.16 -12.71 -1.30
N VAL A 318 -3.07 -13.47 -1.27
CA VAL A 318 -1.83 -13.08 -1.92
C VAL A 318 -1.11 -14.29 -2.53
N LEU A 319 -0.44 -14.03 -3.65
CA LEU A 319 0.69 -14.81 -4.13
C LEU A 319 1.95 -13.95 -4.03
N VAL A 320 2.93 -14.37 -3.24
CA VAL A 320 4.27 -13.78 -3.17
C VAL A 320 5.26 -14.76 -3.78
N ARG A 321 5.92 -14.37 -4.86
CA ARG A 321 6.87 -15.26 -5.56
C ARG A 321 8.15 -14.53 -5.93
N ARG A 322 9.29 -15.17 -5.66
CA ARG A 322 10.64 -14.66 -5.98
C ARG A 322 10.87 -13.25 -5.45
N CYS A 323 10.42 -12.98 -4.24
CA CYS A 323 10.60 -11.70 -3.59
C CYS A 323 11.74 -11.77 -2.56
N THR A 324 12.34 -10.63 -2.28
CA THR A 324 13.30 -10.47 -1.18
C THR A 324 12.76 -9.48 -0.17
N PHE A 325 12.70 -9.88 1.09
CA PHE A 325 12.39 -9.04 2.23
C PHE A 325 13.63 -8.96 3.11
N THR A 326 14.19 -7.77 3.30
CA THR A 326 15.39 -7.59 4.09
C THR A 326 15.44 -6.25 4.81
N GLY A 327 15.92 -6.25 6.05
CA GLY A 327 16.09 -5.03 6.85
C GLY A 327 14.79 -4.32 7.23
N ASN A 328 13.63 -4.94 7.04
CA ASN A 328 12.36 -4.37 7.44
C ASN A 328 12.11 -4.55 8.95
N ARG A 329 11.13 -3.83 9.48
CA ARG A 329 10.57 -4.20 10.78
C ARG A 329 9.46 -5.21 10.53
N ASN A 330 9.82 -6.49 10.68
CA ASN A 330 9.08 -7.67 10.28
C ASN A 330 8.79 -7.73 8.76
N ALA A 331 8.78 -8.92 8.18
CA ALA A 331 8.55 -9.04 6.74
C ALA A 331 7.06 -9.18 6.42
N ILE A 332 6.41 -10.20 6.94
CA ILE A 332 5.00 -10.51 6.63
C ILE A 332 4.22 -10.76 7.90
N ASP A 333 3.03 -10.16 7.95
CA ASP A 333 1.97 -10.46 8.92
C ASP A 333 0.69 -10.80 8.14
N ASP A 334 0.28 -12.06 8.20
CA ASP A 334 -0.82 -12.61 7.43
C ASP A 334 -1.89 -13.22 8.35
N ALA A 335 -2.99 -12.50 8.51
CA ALA A 335 -4.15 -12.95 9.29
C ALA A 335 -5.11 -13.84 8.48
N SER A 336 -4.79 -14.16 7.22
CA SER A 336 -5.61 -14.96 6.32
C SER A 336 -5.02 -16.35 6.06
N SER A 337 -5.84 -17.30 5.70
CA SER A 337 -5.41 -18.63 5.29
C SER A 337 -5.47 -18.80 3.77
N GLY A 338 -4.69 -19.76 3.24
CA GLY A 338 -4.69 -20.10 1.82
C GLY A 338 -3.76 -19.24 0.95
N ASN A 339 -2.97 -18.38 1.58
CA ASN A 339 -1.96 -17.56 0.90
C ASN A 339 -0.74 -18.37 0.49
N ILE A 340 -0.04 -17.89 -0.53
CA ILE A 340 1.06 -18.60 -1.18
C ILE A 340 2.30 -17.73 -1.15
N TYR A 341 3.38 -18.28 -0.60
CA TYR A 341 4.71 -17.69 -0.52
C TYR A 341 5.71 -18.65 -1.13
N GLU A 342 6.27 -18.31 -2.28
CA GLU A 342 7.12 -19.21 -3.04
C GLU A 342 8.47 -18.59 -3.38
N GLN A 343 9.54 -19.40 -3.28
CA GLN A 343 10.86 -19.04 -3.80
C GLN A 343 11.32 -17.64 -3.35
N SER A 344 10.99 -17.25 -2.13
CA SER A 344 11.27 -15.92 -1.60
C SER A 344 12.32 -15.98 -0.49
N ILE A 345 13.01 -14.86 -0.25
CA ILE A 345 14.04 -14.73 0.77
C ILE A 345 13.55 -13.78 1.85
N PHE A 346 13.60 -14.24 3.10
CA PHE A 346 13.27 -13.46 4.30
C PHE A 346 14.52 -13.39 5.17
N TRP A 347 15.17 -12.21 5.20
CA TRP A 347 16.48 -12.05 5.78
C TRP A 347 16.63 -10.78 6.61
N GLN A 348 16.90 -10.91 7.91
CA GLN A 348 17.13 -9.80 8.81
C GLN A 348 15.99 -8.76 8.90
N ASN A 349 14.74 -9.19 8.87
CA ASN A 349 13.60 -8.30 9.03
C ASN A 349 13.32 -7.97 10.49
N THR A 350 14.40 -7.62 11.21
CA THR A 350 14.40 -7.37 12.66
C THR A 350 14.83 -5.95 13.00
N ALA A 351 14.56 -4.98 12.13
CA ALA A 351 14.90 -3.59 12.34
C ALA A 351 14.43 -3.09 13.72
N PRO A 352 15.29 -2.41 14.49
CA PRO A 352 14.97 -1.97 15.84
C PRO A 352 13.94 -0.85 15.86
N GLY A 353 13.42 -0.55 17.05
CA GLY A 353 12.45 0.52 17.26
C GLY A 353 11.01 0.02 17.22
N GLY A 354 10.08 0.93 17.04
CA GLY A 354 8.65 0.66 17.06
C GLY A 354 8.01 0.85 18.43
N TRP A 355 6.72 1.06 18.42
CA TRP A 355 5.92 1.37 19.61
C TRP A 355 4.80 0.36 19.83
N PRO A 356 4.68 -0.19 21.04
CA PRO A 356 5.77 -0.54 21.98
C PRO A 356 6.68 -1.59 21.36
N PRO A 357 7.83 -1.94 21.97
CA PRO A 357 8.72 -2.93 21.40
C PRO A 357 7.98 -4.26 21.19
N GLY A 358 7.71 -4.58 19.95
CA GLY A 358 7.03 -5.81 19.56
C GLY A 358 7.99 -6.94 19.26
N GLY A 359 7.46 -8.13 19.05
CA GLY A 359 8.21 -9.27 18.55
C GLY A 359 8.93 -8.94 17.22
N ARG A 360 10.01 -9.63 16.97
CA ARG A 360 10.74 -9.59 15.71
C ARG A 360 10.56 -10.93 15.02
N TYR A 361 10.09 -10.91 13.80
CA TYR A 361 9.84 -12.12 13.04
C TYR A 361 10.10 -11.90 11.54
N GLU A 362 10.42 -12.97 10.87
CA GLU A 362 10.46 -12.97 9.40
C GLU A 362 9.04 -13.15 8.84
N LEU A 363 8.30 -14.12 9.36
CA LEU A 363 6.94 -14.44 8.94
C LEU A 363 6.03 -14.69 10.15
N ASP A 364 4.87 -14.06 10.18
CA ASP A 364 3.70 -14.45 10.99
C ASP A 364 2.57 -14.78 10.02
N VAL A 365 2.28 -16.08 9.84
CA VAL A 365 1.31 -16.54 8.84
C VAL A 365 0.24 -17.42 9.49
N ALA A 366 -1.00 -17.25 9.07
CA ALA A 366 -2.11 -18.06 9.57
C ALA A 366 -2.00 -19.54 9.20
N SER A 367 -1.27 -19.88 8.13
CA SER A 367 -1.01 -21.25 7.69
C SER A 367 0.34 -21.35 6.97
N GLY A 368 1.20 -22.24 7.46
CA GLY A 368 2.49 -22.52 6.84
C GLY A 368 2.41 -23.40 5.58
N ILE A 369 1.25 -23.95 5.24
CA ILE A 369 1.09 -24.88 4.08
C ILE A 369 1.46 -24.19 2.77
N GLY A 370 1.16 -22.91 2.62
CA GLY A 370 1.43 -22.13 1.43
C GLY A 370 2.89 -21.65 1.28
N VAL A 371 3.76 -21.90 2.27
CA VAL A 371 5.16 -21.47 2.25
C VAL A 371 6.03 -22.56 1.65
N THR A 372 6.64 -22.30 0.48
CA THR A 372 7.40 -23.32 -0.25
C THR A 372 8.61 -22.75 -1.00
N GLY A 373 9.75 -23.45 -0.91
CA GLY A 373 10.98 -23.06 -1.57
C GLY A 373 11.55 -21.73 -1.07
N CYS A 374 11.16 -21.31 0.13
CA CYS A 374 11.61 -20.08 0.74
C CYS A 374 12.87 -20.27 1.59
N PHE A 375 13.67 -19.23 1.67
CA PHE A 375 14.84 -19.13 2.52
C PHE A 375 14.55 -18.15 3.66
N ILE A 376 14.57 -18.63 4.88
CA ILE A 376 14.11 -17.88 6.05
C ILE A 376 15.20 -17.90 7.11
N ARG A 377 15.64 -16.71 7.54
CA ARG A 377 16.58 -16.57 8.64
C ARG A 377 15.84 -16.53 9.97
N GLY A 378 16.39 -17.28 10.94
CA GLY A 378 16.05 -17.14 12.34
C GLY A 378 14.77 -17.86 12.75
N GLU A 379 14.26 -17.45 13.90
CA GLU A 379 13.03 -18.01 14.45
C GLU A 379 11.82 -17.46 13.69
N ILE A 380 10.98 -18.35 13.28
CA ILE A 380 9.67 -17.99 12.76
C ILE A 380 8.79 -17.79 13.96
N ASN A 381 8.24 -16.59 14.11
CA ASN A 381 7.18 -16.36 15.06
C ASN A 381 5.89 -16.96 14.51
N ASP A 382 5.84 -18.29 14.46
CA ASP A 382 4.65 -19.02 14.09
C ASP A 382 3.77 -19.18 15.32
N LEU A 383 2.96 -18.17 15.60
CA LEU A 383 2.00 -18.21 16.69
C LEU A 383 0.87 -19.23 16.44
N ARG A 384 0.76 -19.79 15.23
CA ARG A 384 -0.40 -20.57 14.82
C ARG A 384 -0.09 -21.87 14.13
N LYS A 385 0.92 -21.95 13.28
CA LYS A 385 1.29 -23.12 12.46
C LYS A 385 2.78 -23.17 12.22
N SER A 386 3.34 -24.36 12.24
CA SER A 386 4.72 -24.58 11.86
C SER A 386 4.88 -24.51 10.33
N ILE A 387 5.99 -23.93 9.89
CA ILE A 387 6.42 -23.92 8.50
C ILE A 387 7.24 -25.18 8.25
N ASP A 388 6.93 -25.87 7.17
CA ASP A 388 7.54 -27.14 6.81
C ASP A 388 9.02 -26.94 6.39
N SER A 389 9.94 -27.48 7.19
CA SER A 389 11.38 -27.43 6.93
C SER A 389 11.85 -28.36 5.81
N GLU A 390 11.04 -29.33 5.40
CA GLU A 390 11.37 -30.16 4.24
C GLU A 390 11.13 -29.42 2.92
N ARG A 391 10.26 -28.42 2.93
CA ARG A 391 9.89 -27.61 1.78
C ARG A 391 10.56 -26.23 1.76
N ASN A 392 11.26 -25.84 2.82
CA ASN A 392 11.87 -24.54 3.00
C ASN A 392 13.23 -24.66 3.70
N VAL A 393 14.11 -23.69 3.47
CA VAL A 393 15.37 -23.58 4.21
C VAL A 393 15.16 -22.62 5.39
N ILE A 394 15.04 -23.18 6.59
CA ILE A 394 14.87 -22.43 7.82
C ILE A 394 16.21 -22.32 8.54
N GLY A 395 16.56 -21.11 9.03
CA GLY A 395 17.89 -20.84 9.56
C GLY A 395 18.94 -20.77 8.45
N CYS A 396 18.57 -20.22 7.29
CA CYS A 396 19.48 -20.13 6.15
C CYS A 396 20.70 -19.28 6.46
N ASP A 397 21.81 -19.55 5.77
CA ASP A 397 23.02 -18.76 5.80
C ASP A 397 22.82 -17.37 5.16
N ASP A 398 23.82 -16.49 5.34
CA ASP A 398 23.82 -15.16 4.74
C ASP A 398 23.74 -15.24 3.20
N PRO A 399 22.72 -14.66 2.59
CA PRO A 399 22.60 -14.60 1.14
C PRO A 399 23.72 -13.84 0.45
N ARG A 400 24.50 -13.02 1.19
CA ARG A 400 25.57 -12.16 0.67
C ARG A 400 25.09 -11.32 -0.50
N PHE A 401 24.07 -10.51 -0.26
CA PHE A 401 23.49 -9.66 -1.29
C PHE A 401 24.53 -8.71 -1.90
N ASP A 402 24.50 -8.57 -3.23
CA ASP A 402 25.22 -7.50 -3.92
C ASP A 402 24.53 -6.13 -3.75
N ALA A 403 25.04 -5.12 -4.42
CA ALA A 403 24.48 -3.76 -4.37
C ALA A 403 23.04 -3.65 -4.94
N HIS A 404 22.59 -4.65 -5.67
CA HIS A 404 21.25 -4.73 -6.24
C HIS A 404 20.35 -5.72 -5.49
N PHE A 405 20.77 -6.19 -4.33
CA PHE A 405 20.07 -7.18 -3.49
C PHE A 405 19.86 -8.53 -4.16
N VAL A 406 20.74 -8.88 -5.10
CA VAL A 406 20.81 -10.22 -5.68
C VAL A 406 21.68 -11.09 -4.77
N PRO A 407 21.19 -12.25 -4.29
CA PRO A 407 22.01 -13.14 -3.46
C PRO A 407 23.17 -13.71 -4.29
N GLN A 408 24.36 -13.70 -3.69
CA GLN A 408 25.59 -14.19 -4.26
C GLN A 408 26.06 -15.52 -3.62
N ALA A 409 25.44 -15.91 -2.50
CA ALA A 409 25.73 -17.18 -1.87
C ALA A 409 25.17 -18.35 -2.69
N PRO A 410 25.88 -19.51 -2.76
CA PRO A 410 25.38 -20.69 -3.43
C PRO A 410 24.05 -21.18 -2.82
N GLY A 411 23.18 -21.77 -3.64
CA GLY A 411 21.92 -22.35 -3.20
C GLY A 411 20.71 -21.41 -3.31
N PHE A 412 20.91 -20.11 -3.54
CA PHE A 412 19.83 -19.12 -3.67
C PHE A 412 19.39 -18.85 -5.11
N GLU A 413 19.84 -19.63 -6.08
CA GLU A 413 19.64 -19.36 -7.51
C GLU A 413 18.17 -19.35 -7.91
N SER A 414 17.34 -20.15 -7.23
CA SER A 414 15.90 -20.29 -7.50
C SER A 414 15.03 -19.28 -6.75
N ALA A 415 15.59 -18.50 -5.83
CA ALA A 415 14.81 -17.66 -4.92
C ALA A 415 15.23 -16.20 -4.93
N GLY A 416 14.34 -15.36 -4.42
CA GLY A 416 14.56 -13.94 -4.21
C GLY A 416 14.43 -13.07 -5.46
N TYR A 417 14.48 -11.79 -5.21
CA TYR A 417 14.40 -10.73 -6.21
C TYR A 417 15.58 -10.79 -7.19
N ARG A 418 15.29 -10.49 -8.45
CA ARG A 418 16.29 -10.27 -9.49
C ARG A 418 15.92 -9.00 -10.27
N PRO A 419 16.83 -8.03 -10.39
CA PRO A 419 16.57 -6.85 -11.19
C PRO A 419 16.30 -7.23 -12.65
N VAL A 420 15.32 -6.58 -13.26
CA VAL A 420 15.13 -6.68 -14.70
C VAL A 420 16.10 -5.75 -15.40
N SER A 421 16.71 -6.19 -16.48
CA SER A 421 17.56 -5.34 -17.31
C SER A 421 16.70 -4.27 -17.98
N GLY A 422 16.78 -3.03 -17.48
CA GLY A 422 16.02 -1.87 -17.96
C GLY A 422 16.42 -0.62 -17.18
N PRO A 423 15.94 0.59 -17.55
CA PRO A 423 16.43 1.87 -17.03
C PRO A 423 16.21 2.13 -15.52
N ALA A 424 15.54 1.26 -14.81
CA ALA A 424 15.36 1.33 -13.36
C ALA A 424 16.43 0.54 -12.59
N ALA A 425 17.69 0.66 -12.95
CA ALA A 425 18.76 0.18 -12.08
C ALA A 425 18.83 1.08 -10.84
N VAL A 426 18.64 0.46 -9.67
CA VAL A 426 18.80 1.11 -8.35
C VAL A 426 20.18 1.75 -8.27
N LYS A 427 20.26 3.08 -8.22
CA LYS A 427 21.43 3.81 -7.78
C LYS A 427 21.33 4.12 -6.30
#